data_e9cd24c2d337f434c3135db7b7ec8b4a
#
_entry.id   e9cd24c2d337f434c3135db7b7ec8b4a
#
_cell.length_a   1.000
_cell.length_b   1.000
_cell.length_c   1.000
_cell.angle_alpha   90.00
_cell.angle_beta   90.00
_cell.angle_gamma   90.00
#
_symmetry.space_group_name_H-M   'P 1'
#
loop_
_entity.id
_entity.type
_entity.pdbx_description
1 polymer ?
#
loop_
_entity_poly.entity_id
_entity_poly.type
_entity_poly.pdbx_seq_one_letter_code
_entity_poly.pdbx_strand_id
1 'polypeptide(L)'
;MKSMTAEQRNHMLLCDPVSRVIPKLAVPTIISMLITNIYNMADTFFVSQLGTSASGAVGVIFSAMAIIQAVSFMIGMGAGTHVSQALGAGNREKADAYASTSFFTAFIAGVILAFFSLTNIDAVVRFLGSTETIAPYAKDYATYIFYAMPFMMCSFVMNNLLRFEGLTMYGMVGITAGGILNIVLDPILIFALDMGTAGAALATALSQVVSFCILLTMCNTKADALSIRLSHFKPSLRIYGGICYNGIPSLGRQGIASISNILLNNAAGVYGDAAIAAMSIVCRYAMFINSSVIGFGQGFQPVCGFSYGAGKFGRVREAFWFCVKVVTVILVVLCVISLPFSGQIIALFRRDDPQVIEIGTFALRLQLLTLPLWGYITMCNMFTQAIGYGVRSTIISTARQGIFLIPALLIFPRIFGLLGIQISQPVADICTLALCIAMMSGILRQLKAREANAG
;
A
#
# COMPACT_ATOMS: atom_id res chain seq x y z
N MET A 1 4.62 -14.49 -23.41
CA MET A 1 5.52 -13.31 -23.30
C MET A 1 6.97 -13.79 -23.35
N LYS A 2 7.80 -13.28 -24.28
CA LYS A 2 9.25 -13.57 -24.26
C LYS A 2 9.83 -13.07 -22.94
N SER A 3 10.49 -13.93 -22.18
CA SER A 3 11.16 -13.56 -20.93
C SER A 3 12.33 -12.64 -21.28
N MET A 4 12.31 -11.44 -20.69
CA MET A 4 13.42 -10.49 -20.79
C MET A 4 14.61 -11.05 -20.02
N THR A 5 15.82 -11.07 -20.61
CA THR A 5 17.03 -11.48 -19.89
C THR A 5 17.43 -10.44 -18.83
N ALA A 6 18.26 -10.85 -17.85
CA ALA A 6 18.76 -9.92 -16.83
C ALA A 6 19.51 -8.73 -17.45
N GLU A 7 20.30 -8.98 -18.51
CA GLU A 7 21.02 -7.92 -19.22
C GLU A 7 20.07 -6.93 -19.89
N GLN A 8 19.03 -7.43 -20.59
CA GLN A 8 18.02 -6.58 -21.22
C GLN A 8 17.26 -5.75 -20.17
N ARG A 9 16.95 -6.34 -19.02
CA ARG A 9 16.29 -5.66 -17.91
C ARG A 9 17.19 -4.58 -17.29
N ASN A 10 18.45 -4.90 -17.02
CA ASN A 10 19.42 -3.93 -16.50
C ASN A 10 19.63 -2.78 -17.49
N HIS A 11 19.76 -3.08 -18.79
CA HIS A 11 19.84 -2.06 -19.83
C HIS A 11 18.60 -1.17 -19.84
N MET A 12 17.40 -1.77 -19.81
CA MET A 12 16.13 -1.02 -19.74
C MET A 12 16.09 -0.08 -18.53
N LEU A 13 16.43 -0.59 -17.33
CA LEU A 13 16.36 0.19 -16.09
C LEU A 13 17.42 1.30 -16.02
N LEU A 14 18.62 1.06 -16.60
CA LEU A 14 19.77 1.96 -16.46
C LEU A 14 20.03 2.85 -17.68
N CYS A 15 19.49 2.52 -18.88
CA CYS A 15 19.87 3.21 -20.12
C CYS A 15 18.66 3.73 -20.91
N ASP A 16 17.53 3.01 -20.93
CA ASP A 16 16.37 3.44 -21.72
C ASP A 16 15.73 4.72 -21.16
N PRO A 17 15.08 5.56 -21.99
CA PRO A 17 14.44 6.79 -21.54
C PRO A 17 13.46 6.55 -20.38
N VAL A 18 13.57 7.33 -19.30
CA VAL A 18 12.71 7.20 -18.11
C VAL A 18 11.23 7.32 -18.43
N SER A 19 10.89 8.14 -19.46
CA SER A 19 9.54 8.33 -19.95
C SER A 19 8.88 7.08 -20.56
N ARG A 20 9.66 6.09 -20.97
CA ARG A 20 9.16 4.79 -21.48
C ARG A 20 9.17 3.73 -20.39
N VAL A 21 10.21 3.71 -19.58
CA VAL A 21 10.43 2.65 -18.58
C VAL A 21 9.45 2.78 -17.43
N ILE A 22 9.30 3.99 -16.87
CA ILE A 22 8.45 4.19 -15.69
C ILE A 22 6.99 3.87 -15.95
N PRO A 23 6.32 4.34 -17.02
CA PRO A 23 4.95 3.94 -17.31
C PRO A 23 4.78 2.44 -17.52
N LYS A 24 5.74 1.80 -18.21
CA LYS A 24 5.74 0.33 -18.43
C LYS A 24 5.75 -0.46 -17.12
N LEU A 25 6.44 0.04 -16.09
CA LEU A 25 6.49 -0.57 -14.77
C LEU A 25 5.33 -0.13 -13.87
N ALA A 26 4.84 1.10 -14.05
CA ALA A 26 3.78 1.67 -13.23
C ALA A 26 2.38 1.10 -13.57
N VAL A 27 2.08 0.86 -14.85
CA VAL A 27 0.77 0.33 -15.26
C VAL A 27 0.44 -1.00 -14.56
N PRO A 28 1.32 -2.04 -14.54
CA PRO A 28 1.03 -3.26 -13.81
C PRO A 28 0.83 -3.04 -12.31
N THR A 29 1.60 -2.15 -11.70
CA THR A 29 1.46 -1.87 -10.25
C THR A 29 0.17 -1.12 -9.92
N ILE A 30 -0.25 -0.18 -10.76
CA ILE A 30 -1.55 0.50 -10.62
C ILE A 30 -2.68 -0.52 -10.74
N ILE A 31 -2.64 -1.39 -11.76
CA ILE A 31 -3.65 -2.44 -11.93
C ILE A 31 -3.71 -3.35 -10.71
N SER A 32 -2.57 -3.79 -10.18
CA SER A 32 -2.52 -4.61 -8.95
C SER A 32 -3.18 -3.92 -7.77
N MET A 33 -2.90 -2.62 -7.56
CA MET A 33 -3.48 -1.85 -6.46
C MET A 33 -5.00 -1.67 -6.62
N LEU A 34 -5.47 -1.39 -7.83
CA LEU A 34 -6.90 -1.24 -8.10
C LEU A 34 -7.64 -2.56 -7.93
N ILE A 35 -7.09 -3.68 -8.43
CA ILE A 35 -7.69 -5.01 -8.26
C ILE A 35 -7.75 -5.39 -6.77
N THR A 36 -6.71 -5.07 -6.00
CA THR A 36 -6.71 -5.29 -4.54
C THR A 36 -7.86 -4.55 -3.87
N ASN A 37 -8.12 -3.31 -4.23
CA ASN A 37 -9.27 -2.56 -3.71
C ASN A 37 -10.60 -3.17 -4.14
N ILE A 38 -10.70 -3.58 -5.40
CA ILE A 38 -11.93 -4.16 -5.96
C ILE A 38 -12.29 -5.48 -5.25
N TYR A 39 -11.33 -6.40 -5.09
CA TYR A 39 -11.65 -7.67 -4.43
C TYR A 39 -11.97 -7.46 -2.94
N ASN A 40 -11.31 -6.55 -2.23
CA ASN A 40 -11.67 -6.22 -0.84
C ASN A 40 -13.09 -5.65 -0.73
N MET A 41 -13.52 -4.86 -1.72
CA MET A 41 -14.90 -4.34 -1.77
C MET A 41 -15.90 -5.46 -2.10
N ALA A 42 -15.56 -6.38 -3.01
CA ALA A 42 -16.41 -7.50 -3.37
C ALA A 42 -16.62 -8.45 -2.18
N ASP A 43 -15.54 -8.80 -1.45
CA ASP A 43 -15.61 -9.61 -0.23
C ASP A 43 -16.55 -8.96 0.80
N THR A 44 -16.34 -7.67 1.09
CA THR A 44 -17.21 -6.91 1.99
C THR A 44 -18.67 -6.91 1.52
N PHE A 45 -18.92 -6.79 0.21
CA PHE A 45 -20.25 -6.80 -0.37
C PHE A 45 -20.94 -8.16 -0.19
N PHE A 46 -20.28 -9.26 -0.51
CA PHE A 46 -20.86 -10.59 -0.35
C PHE A 46 -21.15 -10.93 1.10
N VAL A 47 -20.21 -10.64 2.00
CA VAL A 47 -20.39 -10.91 3.44
C VAL A 47 -21.49 -10.02 4.04
N SER A 48 -21.68 -8.80 3.55
CA SER A 48 -22.75 -7.92 4.05
C SER A 48 -24.17 -8.50 3.84
N GLN A 49 -24.34 -9.41 2.88
CA GLN A 49 -25.61 -10.10 2.63
C GLN A 49 -25.93 -11.17 3.67
N LEU A 50 -24.93 -11.64 4.45
CA LEU A 50 -25.13 -12.60 5.53
C LEU A 50 -25.71 -11.98 6.82
N GLY A 51 -25.79 -10.66 6.88
CA GLY A 51 -26.32 -9.91 8.02
C GLY A 51 -25.29 -9.07 8.77
N THR A 52 -25.77 -8.29 9.72
CA THR A 52 -24.98 -7.27 10.42
C THR A 52 -23.83 -7.86 11.24
N SER A 53 -24.07 -8.98 11.94
CA SER A 53 -23.04 -9.63 12.78
C SER A 53 -21.91 -10.23 11.93
N ALA A 54 -22.25 -10.84 10.78
CA ALA A 54 -21.27 -11.36 9.84
C ALA A 54 -20.42 -10.24 9.22
N SER A 55 -21.07 -9.16 8.78
CA SER A 55 -20.36 -7.98 8.27
C SER A 55 -19.44 -7.34 9.32
N GLY A 56 -19.90 -7.28 10.59
CA GLY A 56 -19.10 -6.81 11.71
C GLY A 56 -17.88 -7.69 11.97
N ALA A 57 -18.02 -9.01 11.84
CA ALA A 57 -16.93 -9.98 12.02
C ALA A 57 -15.80 -9.76 11.00
N VAL A 58 -16.15 -9.60 9.72
CA VAL A 58 -15.16 -9.30 8.67
C VAL A 58 -14.46 -7.96 8.94
N GLY A 59 -15.20 -6.93 9.36
CA GLY A 59 -14.62 -5.63 9.72
C GLY A 59 -13.59 -5.73 10.86
N VAL A 60 -13.87 -6.54 11.89
CA VAL A 60 -12.95 -6.80 13.00
C VAL A 60 -11.67 -7.50 12.50
N ILE A 61 -11.80 -8.56 11.73
CA ILE A 61 -10.65 -9.36 11.24
C ILE A 61 -9.88 -8.61 10.14
N PHE A 62 -10.53 -7.70 9.41
CA PHE A 62 -9.86 -6.82 8.45
C PHE A 62 -8.75 -5.99 9.11
N SER A 63 -8.93 -5.61 10.38
CA SER A 63 -7.89 -4.93 11.16
C SER A 63 -6.64 -5.81 11.36
N ALA A 64 -6.83 -7.11 11.63
CA ALA A 64 -5.71 -8.07 11.70
C ALA A 64 -5.02 -8.23 10.35
N MET A 65 -5.79 -8.36 9.27
CA MET A 65 -5.25 -8.45 7.90
C MET A 65 -4.44 -7.20 7.54
N ALA A 66 -4.89 -6.01 7.94
CA ALA A 66 -4.16 -4.77 7.72
C ALA A 66 -2.81 -4.74 8.46
N ILE A 67 -2.74 -5.28 9.69
CA ILE A 67 -1.48 -5.42 10.44
C ILE A 67 -0.54 -6.40 9.73
N ILE A 68 -1.05 -7.57 9.32
CA ILE A 68 -0.27 -8.58 8.58
C ILE A 68 0.29 -7.95 7.30
N GLN A 69 -0.53 -7.23 6.56
CA GLN A 69 -0.13 -6.54 5.35
C GLN A 69 0.93 -5.46 5.63
N ALA A 70 0.76 -4.66 6.68
CA ALA A 70 1.70 -3.61 7.05
C ALA A 70 3.10 -4.16 7.40
N VAL A 71 3.15 -5.26 8.18
CA VAL A 71 4.40 -5.97 8.50
C VAL A 71 5.03 -6.57 7.24
N SER A 72 4.23 -7.18 6.38
CA SER A 72 4.70 -7.77 5.12
C SER A 72 5.28 -6.70 4.18
N PHE A 73 4.62 -5.54 4.08
CA PHE A 73 5.14 -4.41 3.32
C PHE A 73 6.41 -3.84 3.95
N MET A 74 6.51 -3.79 5.27
CA MET A 74 7.75 -3.39 5.94
C MET A 74 8.91 -4.29 5.52
N ILE A 75 8.74 -5.59 5.58
CA ILE A 75 9.77 -6.56 5.20
C ILE A 75 10.07 -6.46 3.70
N GLY A 76 9.03 -6.50 2.85
CA GLY A 76 9.17 -6.53 1.39
C GLY A 76 9.73 -5.24 0.80
N MET A 77 9.29 -4.06 1.27
CA MET A 77 9.78 -2.77 0.81
C MET A 77 11.20 -2.50 1.32
N GLY A 78 11.47 -2.85 2.58
CA GLY A 78 12.79 -2.70 3.18
C GLY A 78 13.84 -3.54 2.44
N ALA A 79 13.56 -4.82 2.21
CA ALA A 79 14.43 -5.70 1.43
C ALA A 79 14.54 -5.26 -0.03
N GLY A 80 13.42 -4.93 -0.67
CA GLY A 80 13.35 -4.53 -2.07
C GLY A 80 14.22 -3.31 -2.39
N THR A 81 14.29 -2.33 -1.49
CA THR A 81 15.20 -1.18 -1.63
C THR A 81 16.65 -1.63 -1.74
N HIS A 82 17.10 -2.52 -0.85
CA HIS A 82 18.46 -3.05 -0.90
C HIS A 82 18.70 -3.95 -2.11
N VAL A 83 17.70 -4.73 -2.52
CA VAL A 83 17.73 -5.57 -3.71
C VAL A 83 17.96 -4.72 -4.96
N SER A 84 17.14 -3.69 -5.18
CA SER A 84 17.26 -2.85 -6.37
C SER A 84 18.60 -2.11 -6.44
N GLN A 85 19.09 -1.61 -5.30
CA GLN A 85 20.40 -0.95 -5.22
C GLN A 85 21.56 -1.94 -5.45
N ALA A 86 21.47 -3.15 -4.88
CA ALA A 86 22.50 -4.17 -5.06
C ALA A 86 22.57 -4.66 -6.52
N LEU A 87 21.42 -4.86 -7.17
CA LEU A 87 21.37 -5.21 -8.60
C LEU A 87 21.87 -4.08 -9.49
N GLY A 88 21.54 -2.82 -9.16
CA GLY A 88 22.10 -1.66 -9.87
C GLY A 88 23.61 -1.54 -9.74
N ALA A 89 24.19 -1.93 -8.61
CA ALA A 89 25.64 -2.00 -8.36
C ALA A 89 26.31 -3.28 -8.93
N GLY A 90 25.55 -4.18 -9.59
CA GLY A 90 26.07 -5.44 -10.12
C GLY A 90 26.32 -6.53 -9.06
N ASN A 91 25.89 -6.34 -7.81
CA ASN A 91 26.12 -7.28 -6.72
C ASN A 91 24.92 -8.20 -6.50
N ARG A 92 24.83 -9.24 -7.32
CA ARG A 92 23.73 -10.20 -7.30
C ARG A 92 23.68 -11.03 -5.99
N GLU A 93 24.84 -11.43 -5.45
CA GLU A 93 24.91 -12.21 -4.21
C GLU A 93 24.24 -11.47 -3.05
N LYS A 94 24.51 -10.16 -2.93
CA LYS A 94 23.89 -9.31 -1.92
C LYS A 94 22.37 -9.19 -2.14
N ALA A 95 21.92 -9.08 -3.38
CA ALA A 95 20.50 -9.02 -3.72
C ALA A 95 19.78 -10.32 -3.35
N ASP A 96 20.35 -11.48 -3.70
CA ASP A 96 19.81 -12.80 -3.38
C ASP A 96 19.77 -13.05 -1.85
N ALA A 97 20.78 -12.56 -1.12
CA ALA A 97 20.80 -12.64 0.34
C ALA A 97 19.66 -11.83 1.00
N TYR A 98 19.42 -10.59 0.56
CA TYR A 98 18.30 -9.79 1.06
C TYR A 98 16.94 -10.40 0.68
N ALA A 99 16.79 -10.88 -0.56
CA ALA A 99 15.57 -11.50 -1.04
C ALA A 99 15.24 -12.78 -0.26
N SER A 100 16.20 -13.71 -0.13
CA SER A 100 15.99 -14.96 0.59
C SER A 100 15.76 -14.71 2.09
N THR A 101 16.52 -13.82 2.71
CA THR A 101 16.37 -13.51 4.12
C THR A 101 14.98 -12.89 4.40
N SER A 102 14.51 -11.97 3.57
CA SER A 102 13.19 -11.37 3.74
C SER A 102 12.06 -12.38 3.55
N PHE A 103 12.15 -13.27 2.56
CA PHE A 103 11.17 -14.31 2.31
C PHE A 103 11.06 -15.30 3.49
N PHE A 104 12.18 -15.88 3.92
CA PHE A 104 12.16 -16.83 5.03
C PHE A 104 11.79 -16.18 6.35
N THR A 105 12.19 -14.93 6.58
CA THR A 105 11.75 -14.16 7.77
C THR A 105 10.24 -13.95 7.76
N ALA A 106 9.65 -13.58 6.62
CA ALA A 106 8.21 -13.41 6.48
C ALA A 106 7.47 -14.74 6.70
N PHE A 107 8.00 -15.85 6.17
CA PHE A 107 7.43 -17.18 6.39
C PHE A 107 7.46 -17.57 7.86
N ILE A 108 8.62 -17.48 8.52
CA ILE A 108 8.79 -17.82 9.93
C ILE A 108 7.92 -16.91 10.80
N ALA A 109 7.93 -15.61 10.57
CA ALA A 109 7.08 -14.68 11.31
C ALA A 109 5.59 -14.99 11.10
N GLY A 110 5.19 -15.32 9.87
CA GLY A 110 3.82 -15.73 9.55
C GLY A 110 3.40 -17.00 10.29
N VAL A 111 4.27 -18.01 10.35
CA VAL A 111 4.01 -19.26 11.10
C VAL A 111 3.89 -18.99 12.61
N ILE A 112 4.80 -18.20 13.18
CA ILE A 112 4.78 -17.86 14.61
C ILE A 112 3.51 -17.08 14.96
N LEU A 113 3.18 -16.06 14.17
CA LEU A 113 1.98 -15.28 14.39
C LEU A 113 0.70 -16.10 14.19
N ALA A 114 0.66 -16.98 13.18
CA ALA A 114 -0.46 -17.88 12.94
C ALA A 114 -0.66 -18.83 14.13
N PHE A 115 0.41 -19.46 14.59
CA PHE A 115 0.37 -20.35 15.76
C PHE A 115 -0.12 -19.63 17.02
N PHE A 116 0.44 -18.46 17.32
CA PHE A 116 0.01 -17.65 18.46
C PHE A 116 -1.46 -17.22 18.35
N SER A 117 -1.88 -16.76 17.17
CA SER A 117 -3.25 -16.29 16.95
C SER A 117 -4.28 -17.42 16.99
N LEU A 118 -3.95 -18.61 16.46
CA LEU A 118 -4.83 -19.78 16.48
C LEU A 118 -4.96 -20.37 17.90
N THR A 119 -3.85 -20.44 18.66
CA THR A 119 -3.88 -20.96 20.03
C THR A 119 -4.60 -20.02 21.01
N ASN A 120 -4.66 -18.72 20.69
CA ASN A 120 -5.30 -17.69 21.51
C ASN A 120 -6.43 -16.97 20.77
N ILE A 121 -7.15 -17.67 19.88
CA ILE A 121 -8.10 -17.04 18.96
C ILE A 121 -9.19 -16.22 19.67
N ASP A 122 -9.66 -16.68 20.84
CA ASP A 122 -10.63 -15.97 21.66
C ASP A 122 -10.12 -14.62 22.16
N ALA A 123 -8.90 -14.61 22.67
CA ALA A 123 -8.25 -13.40 23.16
C ALA A 123 -7.96 -12.42 22.00
N VAL A 124 -7.50 -12.93 20.87
CA VAL A 124 -7.17 -12.13 19.69
C VAL A 124 -8.44 -11.48 19.11
N VAL A 125 -9.52 -12.24 18.94
CA VAL A 125 -10.78 -11.73 18.38
C VAL A 125 -11.39 -10.67 19.31
N ARG A 126 -11.36 -10.88 20.63
CA ARG A 126 -11.79 -9.89 21.62
C ARG A 126 -10.91 -8.63 21.61
N PHE A 127 -9.60 -8.81 21.54
CA PHE A 127 -8.64 -7.69 21.46
C PHE A 127 -8.88 -6.82 20.23
N LEU A 128 -9.28 -7.43 19.11
CA LEU A 128 -9.62 -6.71 17.87
C LEU A 128 -10.96 -5.97 17.94
N GLY A 129 -11.72 -6.12 19.03
CA GLY A 129 -12.95 -5.36 19.27
C GLY A 129 -14.24 -6.14 18.96
N SER A 130 -14.20 -7.47 18.91
CA SER A 130 -15.39 -8.30 18.71
C SER A 130 -16.28 -8.29 19.95
N THR A 131 -17.58 -8.09 19.73
CA THR A 131 -18.63 -8.25 20.76
C THR A 131 -18.99 -9.74 20.90
N GLU A 132 -19.73 -10.11 21.96
CA GLU A 132 -20.18 -11.49 22.17
C GLU A 132 -21.02 -12.05 21.01
N THR A 133 -21.82 -11.23 20.36
CA THR A 133 -22.64 -11.60 19.19
C THR A 133 -21.85 -11.76 17.91
N ILE A 134 -20.75 -11.01 17.76
CA ILE A 134 -19.86 -11.04 16.60
C ILE A 134 -18.80 -12.14 16.73
N ALA A 135 -18.39 -12.46 17.96
CA ALA A 135 -17.26 -13.36 18.24
C ALA A 135 -17.33 -14.73 17.54
N PRO A 136 -18.46 -15.45 17.45
CA PRO A 136 -18.51 -16.71 16.74
C PRO A 136 -18.14 -16.57 15.26
N TYR A 137 -18.77 -15.61 14.55
CA TYR A 137 -18.51 -15.34 13.15
C TYR A 137 -17.06 -14.86 12.91
N ALA A 138 -16.55 -14.06 13.83
CA ALA A 138 -15.18 -13.57 13.77
C ALA A 138 -14.15 -14.69 13.96
N LYS A 139 -14.42 -15.67 14.83
CA LYS A 139 -13.56 -16.85 14.99
C LYS A 139 -13.55 -17.73 13.74
N ASP A 140 -14.73 -17.99 13.16
CA ASP A 140 -14.84 -18.78 11.93
C ASP A 140 -14.04 -18.13 10.80
N TYR A 141 -14.18 -16.82 10.62
CA TYR A 141 -13.43 -16.06 9.63
C TYR A 141 -11.93 -16.03 9.95
N ALA A 142 -11.56 -15.71 11.19
CA ALA A 142 -10.17 -15.59 11.64
C ALA A 142 -9.38 -16.88 11.47
N THR A 143 -10.00 -18.04 11.71
CA THR A 143 -9.34 -19.34 11.64
C THR A 143 -8.70 -19.58 10.29
N TYR A 144 -9.44 -19.41 9.20
CA TYR A 144 -8.91 -19.60 7.83
C TYR A 144 -7.90 -18.54 7.46
N ILE A 145 -8.12 -17.29 7.86
CA ILE A 145 -7.17 -16.19 7.60
C ILE A 145 -5.84 -16.46 8.31
N PHE A 146 -5.87 -16.92 9.56
CA PHE A 146 -4.63 -17.20 10.31
C PHE A 146 -3.89 -18.42 9.75
N TYR A 147 -4.58 -19.45 9.25
CA TYR A 147 -3.92 -20.56 8.53
C TYR A 147 -3.24 -20.06 7.23
N ALA A 148 -3.83 -19.12 6.54
CA ALA A 148 -3.25 -18.55 5.31
C ALA A 148 -2.16 -17.50 5.56
N MET A 149 -1.99 -17.02 6.79
CA MET A 149 -1.09 -15.91 7.15
C MET A 149 0.35 -16.07 6.65
N PRO A 150 1.04 -17.22 6.78
CA PRO A 150 2.40 -17.38 6.27
C PRO A 150 2.47 -17.18 4.74
N PHE A 151 1.49 -17.70 4.01
CA PHE A 151 1.41 -17.59 2.56
C PHE A 151 1.09 -16.15 2.13
N MET A 152 0.19 -15.47 2.85
CA MET A 152 -0.11 -14.05 2.62
C MET A 152 1.13 -13.18 2.81
N MET A 153 1.86 -13.35 3.90
CA MET A 153 3.07 -12.57 4.18
C MET A 153 4.13 -12.80 3.10
N CYS A 154 4.37 -14.04 2.71
CA CYS A 154 5.32 -14.37 1.64
C CYS A 154 4.87 -13.81 0.28
N SER A 155 3.57 -13.85 -0.04
CA SER A 155 3.04 -13.29 -1.29
C SER A 155 3.30 -11.79 -1.39
N PHE A 156 3.04 -11.04 -0.33
CA PHE A 156 3.33 -9.60 -0.31
C PHE A 156 4.82 -9.30 -0.41
N VAL A 157 5.68 -10.08 0.25
CA VAL A 157 7.14 -9.93 0.16
C VAL A 157 7.62 -10.24 -1.26
N MET A 158 7.22 -11.37 -1.85
CA MET A 158 7.61 -11.74 -3.22
C MET A 158 7.11 -10.72 -4.26
N ASN A 159 5.89 -10.23 -4.12
CA ASN A 159 5.36 -9.18 -4.99
C ASN A 159 6.22 -7.91 -4.94
N ASN A 160 6.64 -7.50 -3.72
CA ASN A 160 7.55 -6.37 -3.57
C ASN A 160 8.93 -6.64 -4.17
N LEU A 161 9.51 -7.82 -3.94
CA LEU A 161 10.82 -8.20 -4.50
C LEU A 161 10.81 -8.18 -6.02
N LEU A 162 9.82 -8.83 -6.66
CA LEU A 162 9.66 -8.85 -8.13
C LEU A 162 9.53 -7.41 -8.68
N ARG A 163 8.81 -6.56 -7.97
CA ARG A 163 8.66 -5.17 -8.37
C ARG A 163 9.99 -4.41 -8.31
N PHE A 164 10.73 -4.50 -7.20
CA PHE A 164 12.03 -3.85 -7.04
C PHE A 164 13.11 -4.41 -7.96
N GLU A 165 12.92 -5.61 -8.46
CA GLU A 165 13.72 -6.23 -9.52
C GLU A 165 13.36 -5.69 -10.92
N GLY A 166 12.26 -4.94 -11.06
CA GLY A 166 11.75 -4.46 -12.34
C GLY A 166 10.83 -5.45 -13.07
N LEU A 167 10.42 -6.52 -12.42
CA LEU A 167 9.52 -7.57 -12.92
C LEU A 167 8.07 -7.34 -12.49
N THR A 168 7.59 -6.09 -12.57
CA THR A 168 6.27 -5.67 -12.07
C THR A 168 5.11 -6.45 -12.69
N MET A 169 5.23 -6.87 -13.96
CA MET A 169 4.22 -7.66 -14.65
C MET A 169 3.97 -9.01 -13.97
N TYR A 170 5.03 -9.68 -13.51
CA TYR A 170 4.90 -10.97 -12.82
C TYR A 170 4.23 -10.79 -11.44
N GLY A 171 4.61 -9.72 -10.72
CA GLY A 171 3.93 -9.35 -9.48
C GLY A 171 2.44 -9.09 -9.69
N MET A 172 2.09 -8.37 -10.76
CA MET A 172 0.69 -8.13 -11.13
C MET A 172 -0.07 -9.43 -11.39
N VAL A 173 0.49 -10.36 -12.17
CA VAL A 173 -0.18 -11.63 -12.49
C VAL A 173 -0.51 -12.42 -11.23
N GLY A 174 0.43 -12.52 -10.27
CA GLY A 174 0.18 -13.23 -9.01
C GLY A 174 -0.94 -12.62 -8.18
N ILE A 175 -0.91 -11.31 -7.95
CA ILE A 175 -1.94 -10.61 -7.16
C ILE A 175 -3.29 -10.61 -7.88
N THR A 176 -3.31 -10.36 -9.20
CA THR A 176 -4.54 -10.31 -9.99
C THR A 176 -5.21 -11.68 -10.06
N ALA A 177 -4.45 -12.75 -10.27
CA ALA A 177 -5.00 -14.11 -10.29
C ALA A 177 -5.64 -14.48 -8.95
N GLY A 178 -4.98 -14.16 -7.82
CA GLY A 178 -5.57 -14.33 -6.49
C GLY A 178 -6.82 -13.50 -6.29
N GLY A 179 -6.80 -12.21 -6.66
CA GLY A 179 -7.97 -11.33 -6.51
C GLY A 179 -9.18 -11.77 -7.34
N ILE A 180 -8.97 -12.18 -8.59
CA ILE A 180 -10.04 -12.70 -9.45
C ILE A 180 -10.59 -14.02 -8.87
N LEU A 181 -9.71 -14.91 -8.42
CA LEU A 181 -10.12 -16.17 -7.81
C LEU A 181 -10.95 -15.94 -6.55
N ASN A 182 -10.58 -14.97 -5.71
CA ASN A 182 -11.35 -14.61 -4.53
C ASN A 182 -12.79 -14.17 -4.90
N ILE A 183 -12.95 -13.24 -5.84
CA ILE A 183 -14.27 -12.76 -6.30
C ILE A 183 -15.14 -13.90 -6.84
N VAL A 184 -14.53 -14.90 -7.48
CA VAL A 184 -15.26 -16.06 -8.01
C VAL A 184 -15.61 -17.05 -6.91
N LEU A 185 -14.71 -17.30 -5.97
CA LEU A 185 -14.92 -18.26 -4.88
C LEU A 185 -15.89 -17.75 -3.81
N ASP A 186 -15.92 -16.46 -3.55
CA ASP A 186 -16.80 -15.86 -2.52
C ASP A 186 -18.27 -16.30 -2.68
N PRO A 187 -18.95 -16.04 -3.81
CA PRO A 187 -20.36 -16.45 -3.93
C PRO A 187 -20.55 -17.96 -3.92
N ILE A 188 -19.58 -18.74 -4.37
CA ILE A 188 -19.64 -20.20 -4.38
C ILE A 188 -19.57 -20.74 -2.95
N LEU A 189 -18.58 -20.30 -2.17
CA LEU A 189 -18.36 -20.84 -0.83
C LEU A 189 -19.36 -20.25 0.18
N ILE A 190 -19.72 -18.97 0.03
CA ILE A 190 -20.67 -18.30 0.92
C ILE A 190 -22.08 -18.81 0.75
N PHE A 191 -22.59 -18.85 -0.50
CA PHE A 191 -23.99 -19.10 -0.78
C PHE A 191 -24.26 -20.49 -1.34
N ALA A 192 -23.48 -20.96 -2.34
CA ALA A 192 -23.76 -22.27 -2.96
C ALA A 192 -23.39 -23.44 -2.04
N LEU A 193 -22.35 -23.33 -1.21
CA LEU A 193 -21.95 -24.33 -0.20
C LEU A 193 -22.43 -23.99 1.21
N ASP A 194 -23.17 -22.89 1.39
CA ASP A 194 -23.77 -22.42 2.65
C ASP A 194 -22.77 -22.33 3.83
N MET A 195 -21.51 -21.97 3.52
CA MET A 195 -20.46 -21.85 4.53
C MET A 195 -20.46 -20.50 5.26
N GLY A 196 -21.27 -19.54 4.81
CA GLY A 196 -21.37 -18.22 5.44
C GLY A 196 -20.02 -17.50 5.54
N THR A 197 -19.71 -16.93 6.72
CA THR A 197 -18.45 -16.20 6.97
C THR A 197 -17.20 -17.08 6.84
N ALA A 198 -17.27 -18.35 7.22
CA ALA A 198 -16.20 -19.31 7.02
C ALA A 198 -15.88 -19.51 5.54
N GLY A 199 -16.90 -19.49 4.66
CA GLY A 199 -16.77 -19.58 3.21
C GLY A 199 -15.98 -18.39 2.63
N ALA A 200 -16.30 -17.15 3.04
CA ALA A 200 -15.59 -15.97 2.63
C ALA A 200 -14.09 -16.02 3.05
N ALA A 201 -13.83 -16.43 4.29
CA ALA A 201 -12.47 -16.59 4.78
C ALA A 201 -11.69 -17.68 4.03
N LEU A 202 -12.34 -18.80 3.73
CA LEU A 202 -11.74 -19.90 2.96
C LEU A 202 -11.45 -19.45 1.51
N ALA A 203 -12.36 -18.69 0.87
CA ALA A 203 -12.13 -18.12 -0.44
C ALA A 203 -10.87 -17.22 -0.46
N THR A 204 -10.76 -16.35 0.53
CA THR A 204 -9.59 -15.49 0.71
C THR A 204 -8.32 -16.32 0.95
N ALA A 205 -8.37 -17.30 1.86
CA ALA A 205 -7.22 -18.18 2.16
C ALA A 205 -6.73 -18.93 0.92
N LEU A 206 -7.62 -19.60 0.18
CA LEU A 206 -7.30 -20.33 -1.05
C LEU A 206 -6.72 -19.41 -2.12
N SER A 207 -7.31 -18.24 -2.29
CA SER A 207 -6.84 -17.23 -3.25
C SER A 207 -5.44 -16.74 -2.93
N GLN A 208 -5.12 -16.54 -1.65
CA GLN A 208 -3.78 -16.15 -1.20
C GLN A 208 -2.75 -17.28 -1.38
N VAL A 209 -3.14 -18.53 -1.14
CA VAL A 209 -2.26 -19.69 -1.41
C VAL A 209 -1.98 -19.83 -2.92
N VAL A 210 -2.98 -19.66 -3.77
CA VAL A 210 -2.78 -19.69 -5.23
C VAL A 210 -1.90 -18.53 -5.68
N SER A 211 -2.13 -17.31 -5.17
CA SER A 211 -1.25 -16.16 -5.42
C SER A 211 0.19 -16.46 -5.01
N PHE A 212 0.39 -17.03 -3.82
CA PHE A 212 1.71 -17.46 -3.32
C PHE A 212 2.38 -18.46 -4.28
N CYS A 213 1.68 -19.51 -4.71
CA CYS A 213 2.22 -20.51 -5.63
C CYS A 213 2.61 -19.91 -6.98
N ILE A 214 1.79 -19.00 -7.52
CA ILE A 214 2.09 -18.30 -8.77
C ILE A 214 3.33 -17.42 -8.60
N LEU A 215 3.40 -16.61 -7.55
CA LEU A 215 4.54 -15.72 -7.30
C LEU A 215 5.83 -16.51 -7.05
N LEU A 216 5.77 -17.59 -6.29
CA LEU A 216 6.91 -18.46 -6.02
C LEU A 216 7.43 -19.12 -7.30
N THR A 217 6.51 -19.59 -8.14
CA THR A 217 6.85 -20.13 -9.47
C THR A 217 7.51 -19.06 -10.35
N MET A 218 6.98 -17.84 -10.36
CA MET A 218 7.55 -16.73 -11.13
C MET A 218 8.93 -16.32 -10.61
N CYS A 219 9.18 -16.36 -9.32
CA CYS A 219 10.51 -16.08 -8.75
C CYS A 219 11.55 -17.16 -9.09
N ASN A 220 11.14 -18.43 -9.17
CA ASN A 220 12.09 -19.54 -9.30
C ASN A 220 12.28 -20.05 -10.73
N THR A 221 11.28 -19.91 -11.63
CA THR A 221 11.35 -20.46 -13.00
C THR A 221 11.93 -19.49 -14.02
N LYS A 222 11.98 -18.20 -13.72
CA LYS A 222 12.61 -17.23 -14.62
C LYS A 222 14.11 -17.22 -14.37
N ALA A 223 14.88 -17.69 -15.37
CA ALA A 223 16.32 -17.94 -15.27
C ALA A 223 17.16 -16.75 -14.76
N ASP A 224 16.61 -15.54 -14.84
CA ASP A 224 17.27 -14.30 -14.48
C ASP A 224 16.60 -13.54 -13.30
N ALA A 225 15.59 -14.14 -12.65
CA ALA A 225 15.00 -13.60 -11.44
C ALA A 225 15.90 -13.86 -10.21
N LEU A 226 15.62 -13.15 -9.12
CA LEU A 226 16.26 -13.38 -7.84
C LEU A 226 16.09 -14.83 -7.40
N SER A 227 17.16 -15.41 -6.88
CA SER A 227 17.15 -16.79 -6.41
C SER A 227 16.77 -16.84 -4.94
N ILE A 228 15.49 -17.17 -4.67
CA ILE A 228 15.03 -17.43 -3.28
C ILE A 228 15.41 -18.87 -2.93
N ARG A 229 16.53 -19.03 -2.22
CA ARG A 229 17.04 -20.33 -1.79
C ARG A 229 17.46 -20.27 -0.32
N LEU A 230 17.34 -21.40 0.38
CA LEU A 230 17.77 -21.51 1.76
C LEU A 230 19.30 -21.31 1.92
N SER A 231 20.09 -21.63 0.88
CA SER A 231 21.53 -21.37 0.85
C SER A 231 21.90 -19.89 0.90
N HIS A 232 20.99 -19.00 0.46
CA HIS A 232 21.19 -17.54 0.49
C HIS A 232 20.57 -16.90 1.74
N PHE A 233 19.94 -17.68 2.62
CA PHE A 233 19.42 -17.20 3.89
C PHE A 233 20.56 -16.85 4.82
N LYS A 234 20.82 -15.57 5.01
CA LYS A 234 21.89 -15.02 5.87
C LYS A 234 21.30 -14.14 6.96
N PRO A 235 20.73 -14.71 8.05
CA PRO A 235 20.16 -13.92 9.13
C PRO A 235 21.28 -13.18 9.88
N SER A 236 21.43 -11.90 9.61
CA SER A 236 22.40 -11.04 10.29
C SER A 236 21.75 -9.74 10.75
N LEU A 237 22.21 -9.20 11.88
CA LEU A 237 21.72 -7.93 12.41
C LEU A 237 21.85 -6.79 11.38
N ARG A 238 22.86 -6.85 10.50
CA ARG A 238 23.07 -5.86 9.45
C ARG A 238 21.95 -5.94 8.38
N ILE A 239 21.54 -7.15 7.97
CA ILE A 239 20.47 -7.33 6.98
C ILE A 239 19.14 -6.95 7.61
N TYR A 240 18.83 -7.43 8.81
CA TYR A 240 17.59 -7.07 9.51
C TYR A 240 17.51 -5.57 9.81
N GLY A 241 18.61 -4.96 10.28
CA GLY A 241 18.70 -3.51 10.48
C GLY A 241 18.41 -2.72 9.21
N GLY A 242 18.97 -3.16 8.07
CA GLY A 242 18.69 -2.56 6.76
C GLY A 242 17.22 -2.70 6.34
N ILE A 243 16.64 -3.90 6.49
CA ILE A 243 15.23 -4.18 6.18
C ILE A 243 14.32 -3.30 7.04
N CYS A 244 14.52 -3.28 8.35
CA CYS A 244 13.71 -2.47 9.26
C CYS A 244 13.87 -0.97 8.96
N TYR A 245 15.10 -0.48 8.79
CA TYR A 245 15.38 0.94 8.54
C TYR A 245 14.65 1.48 7.31
N ASN A 246 14.63 0.72 6.20
CA ASN A 246 13.96 1.12 4.96
C ASN A 246 12.51 0.65 4.88
N GLY A 247 12.07 -0.25 5.76
CA GLY A 247 10.71 -0.78 5.81
C GLY A 247 9.77 0.00 6.74
N ILE A 248 10.28 0.54 7.86
CA ILE A 248 9.51 1.35 8.83
C ILE A 248 8.64 2.43 8.18
N PRO A 249 9.08 3.16 7.13
CA PRO A 249 8.22 4.12 6.45
C PRO A 249 6.89 3.53 5.95
N SER A 250 6.91 2.29 5.46
CA SER A 250 5.72 1.62 4.95
C SER A 250 4.79 1.17 6.08
N LEU A 251 5.36 0.66 7.17
CA LEU A 251 4.62 0.31 8.38
C LEU A 251 3.96 1.56 9.00
N GLY A 252 4.73 2.64 9.16
CA GLY A 252 4.24 3.89 9.70
C GLY A 252 3.11 4.49 8.87
N ARG A 253 3.25 4.49 7.54
CA ARG A 253 2.21 5.00 6.64
C ARG A 253 0.88 4.25 6.83
N GLN A 254 0.89 2.92 6.88
CA GLN A 254 -0.33 2.13 7.00
C GLN A 254 -0.93 2.18 8.42
N GLY A 255 -0.10 2.04 9.44
CA GLY A 255 -0.57 2.08 10.83
C GLY A 255 -1.15 3.43 11.22
N ILE A 256 -0.47 4.52 10.88
CA ILE A 256 -0.94 5.87 11.18
C ILE A 256 -2.20 6.22 10.38
N ALA A 257 -2.30 5.78 9.12
CA ALA A 257 -3.52 5.99 8.34
C ALA A 257 -4.74 5.33 8.98
N SER A 258 -4.59 4.13 9.55
CA SER A 258 -5.67 3.46 10.28
C SER A 258 -6.10 4.23 11.52
N ILE A 259 -5.14 4.71 12.32
CA ILE A 259 -5.42 5.53 13.51
C ILE A 259 -6.14 6.83 13.13
N SER A 260 -5.67 7.50 12.07
CA SER A 260 -6.27 8.75 11.59
C SER A 260 -7.69 8.57 11.09
N ASN A 261 -8.00 7.45 10.44
CA ASN A 261 -9.36 7.13 10.01
C ASN A 261 -10.30 6.92 11.21
N ILE A 262 -9.83 6.23 12.25
CA ILE A 262 -10.61 6.07 13.50
C ILE A 262 -10.89 7.44 14.14
N LEU A 263 -9.88 8.29 14.25
CA LEU A 263 -10.03 9.62 14.81
C LEU A 263 -10.96 10.51 13.97
N LEU A 264 -10.87 10.42 12.64
CA LEU A 264 -11.77 11.14 11.73
C LEU A 264 -13.22 10.72 11.93
N ASN A 265 -13.49 9.42 12.02
CA ASN A 265 -14.84 8.90 12.24
C ASN A 265 -15.38 9.30 13.60
N ASN A 266 -14.56 9.25 14.65
CA ASN A 266 -14.95 9.69 15.98
C ASN A 266 -15.24 11.20 16.02
N ALA A 267 -14.40 12.02 15.36
CA ALA A 267 -14.63 13.45 15.28
C ALA A 267 -15.90 13.78 14.48
N ALA A 268 -16.16 13.08 13.37
CA ALA A 268 -17.36 13.25 12.56
C ALA A 268 -18.63 12.81 13.31
N GLY A 269 -18.54 11.78 14.17
CA GLY A 269 -19.64 11.24 14.95
C GLY A 269 -20.29 12.24 15.90
N VAL A 270 -19.55 13.23 16.36
CA VAL A 270 -20.08 14.33 17.21
C VAL A 270 -21.12 15.17 16.44
N TYR A 271 -21.04 15.20 15.10
CA TYR A 271 -21.92 15.98 14.22
C TYR A 271 -23.02 15.13 13.57
N GLY A 272 -23.18 13.89 14.00
CA GLY A 272 -24.24 12.98 13.57
C GLY A 272 -23.83 12.02 12.46
N ASP A 273 -24.74 11.08 12.17
CA ASP A 273 -24.50 9.99 11.23
C ASP A 273 -24.27 10.47 9.79
N ALA A 274 -24.91 11.56 9.41
CA ALA A 274 -24.74 12.17 8.09
C ALA A 274 -23.30 12.66 7.86
N ALA A 275 -22.64 13.21 8.89
CA ALA A 275 -21.25 13.63 8.80
C ALA A 275 -20.30 12.44 8.69
N ILE A 276 -20.52 11.36 9.44
CA ILE A 276 -19.74 10.11 9.30
C ILE A 276 -19.89 9.54 7.90
N ALA A 277 -21.13 9.43 7.39
CA ALA A 277 -21.40 8.89 6.07
C ALA A 277 -20.73 9.73 4.97
N ALA A 278 -20.86 11.05 5.04
CA ALA A 278 -20.26 11.98 4.09
C ALA A 278 -18.73 11.86 4.06
N MET A 279 -18.07 11.92 5.22
CA MET A 279 -16.61 11.81 5.32
C MET A 279 -16.11 10.42 4.88
N SER A 280 -16.86 9.36 5.18
CA SER A 280 -16.52 8.01 4.71
C SER A 280 -16.54 7.89 3.19
N ILE A 281 -17.52 8.51 2.51
CA ILE A 281 -17.59 8.54 1.05
C ILE A 281 -16.38 9.30 0.48
N VAL A 282 -16.08 10.47 1.05
CA VAL A 282 -14.90 11.27 0.64
C VAL A 282 -13.61 10.46 0.80
N CYS A 283 -13.44 9.76 1.93
CA CYS A 283 -12.28 8.90 2.15
C CYS A 283 -12.18 7.75 1.13
N ARG A 284 -13.29 7.11 0.79
CA ARG A 284 -13.32 6.04 -0.24
C ARG A 284 -12.89 6.56 -1.61
N TYR A 285 -13.41 7.71 -2.03
CA TYR A 285 -13.01 8.34 -3.28
C TYR A 285 -11.51 8.67 -3.28
N ALA A 286 -11.02 9.27 -2.19
CA ALA A 286 -9.61 9.57 -1.99
C ALA A 286 -8.72 8.32 -2.03
N MET A 287 -9.18 7.20 -1.47
CA MET A 287 -8.47 5.92 -1.44
C MET A 287 -8.20 5.37 -2.85
N PHE A 288 -9.18 5.44 -3.76
CA PHE A 288 -8.98 5.00 -5.15
C PHE A 288 -7.90 5.81 -5.87
N ILE A 289 -7.94 7.14 -5.72
CA ILE A 289 -6.94 8.02 -6.32
C ILE A 289 -5.57 7.74 -5.71
N ASN A 290 -5.50 7.68 -4.37
CA ASN A 290 -4.25 7.43 -3.66
C ASN A 290 -3.61 6.08 -4.04
N SER A 291 -4.41 5.03 -4.24
CA SER A 291 -3.93 3.72 -4.69
C SER A 291 -3.29 3.80 -6.08
N SER A 292 -3.87 4.58 -6.99
CA SER A 292 -3.30 4.80 -8.32
C SER A 292 -1.98 5.56 -8.25
N VAL A 293 -1.90 6.61 -7.41
CA VAL A 293 -0.68 7.40 -7.19
C VAL A 293 0.42 6.56 -6.54
N ILE A 294 0.07 5.76 -5.54
CA ILE A 294 1.00 4.80 -4.91
C ILE A 294 1.48 3.77 -5.93
N GLY A 295 0.57 3.19 -6.73
CA GLY A 295 0.91 2.23 -7.79
C GLY A 295 1.89 2.82 -8.80
N PHE A 296 1.70 4.08 -9.20
CA PHE A 296 2.64 4.79 -10.07
C PHE A 296 4.02 4.95 -9.40
N GLY A 297 4.05 5.41 -8.15
CA GLY A 297 5.28 5.56 -7.36
C GLY A 297 6.01 4.24 -7.15
N GLN A 298 5.27 3.14 -7.00
CA GLN A 298 5.84 1.80 -6.91
C GLN A 298 6.50 1.35 -8.21
N GLY A 299 5.99 1.76 -9.37
CA GLY A 299 6.65 1.53 -10.67
C GLY A 299 7.92 2.37 -10.87
N PHE A 300 8.00 3.52 -10.23
CA PHE A 300 9.19 4.40 -10.24
C PHE A 300 10.34 3.86 -9.36
N GLN A 301 10.02 3.22 -8.22
CA GLN A 301 11.01 2.79 -7.24
C GLN A 301 12.15 1.90 -7.80
N PRO A 302 11.91 0.87 -8.65
CA PRO A 302 12.98 0.07 -9.22
C PRO A 302 13.94 0.90 -10.08
N VAL A 303 13.44 1.81 -10.92
CA VAL A 303 14.28 2.68 -11.75
C VAL A 303 15.17 3.56 -10.89
N CYS A 304 14.61 4.13 -9.83
CA CYS A 304 15.32 4.96 -8.88
C CYS A 304 16.39 4.17 -8.11
N GLY A 305 16.03 2.99 -7.56
CA GLY A 305 16.93 2.13 -6.79
C GLY A 305 18.11 1.59 -7.62
N PHE A 306 17.84 1.08 -8.82
CA PHE A 306 18.88 0.63 -9.75
C PHE A 306 19.83 1.77 -10.15
N SER A 307 19.27 2.92 -10.54
CA SER A 307 20.11 4.07 -10.94
C SER A 307 20.94 4.60 -9.79
N TYR A 308 20.41 4.61 -8.57
CA TYR A 308 21.14 5.01 -7.37
C TYR A 308 22.26 4.02 -7.04
N GLY A 309 21.99 2.71 -7.11
CA GLY A 309 22.97 1.66 -6.89
C GLY A 309 24.11 1.67 -7.91
N ALA A 310 23.80 2.01 -9.17
CA ALA A 310 24.76 2.16 -10.26
C ALA A 310 25.53 3.49 -10.24
N GLY A 311 25.26 4.39 -9.27
CA GLY A 311 25.91 5.70 -9.20
C GLY A 311 25.42 6.73 -10.24
N LYS A 312 24.33 6.42 -11.01
CA LYS A 312 23.77 7.31 -12.04
C LYS A 312 22.83 8.36 -11.43
N PHE A 313 23.38 9.29 -10.64
CA PHE A 313 22.59 10.26 -9.87
C PHE A 313 21.80 11.25 -10.72
N GLY A 314 22.30 11.59 -11.92
CA GLY A 314 21.55 12.41 -12.89
C GLY A 314 20.25 11.76 -13.31
N ARG A 315 20.28 10.44 -13.61
CA ARG A 315 19.12 9.65 -13.97
C ARG A 315 18.12 9.53 -12.81
N VAL A 316 18.61 9.42 -11.56
CA VAL A 316 17.76 9.41 -10.35
C VAL A 316 16.95 10.70 -10.25
N ARG A 317 17.58 11.86 -10.50
CA ARG A 317 16.92 13.17 -10.49
C ARG A 317 15.95 13.35 -11.65
N GLU A 318 16.35 12.93 -12.85
CA GLU A 318 15.48 12.94 -14.05
C GLU A 318 14.19 12.13 -13.81
N ALA A 319 14.35 10.90 -13.32
CA ALA A 319 13.22 10.02 -13.00
C ALA A 319 12.29 10.62 -11.94
N PHE A 320 12.83 11.22 -10.90
CA PHE A 320 12.04 11.91 -9.87
C PHE A 320 11.19 13.04 -10.46
N TRP A 321 11.80 13.97 -11.20
CA TRP A 321 11.07 15.10 -11.77
C TRP A 321 10.08 14.70 -12.86
N PHE A 322 10.41 13.67 -13.63
CA PHE A 322 9.46 13.07 -14.57
C PHE A 322 8.21 12.58 -13.86
N CYS A 323 8.38 11.79 -12.79
CA CYS A 323 7.26 11.26 -12.00
C CYS A 323 6.43 12.36 -11.35
N VAL A 324 7.08 13.35 -10.74
CA VAL A 324 6.39 14.51 -10.15
C VAL A 324 5.53 15.20 -11.20
N LYS A 325 6.07 15.50 -12.38
CA LYS A 325 5.34 16.18 -13.46
C LYS A 325 4.14 15.34 -13.91
N VAL A 326 4.34 14.06 -14.23
CA VAL A 326 3.29 13.19 -14.76
C VAL A 326 2.16 13.02 -13.74
N VAL A 327 2.49 12.68 -12.49
CA VAL A 327 1.46 12.47 -11.46
C VAL A 327 0.73 13.77 -11.14
N THR A 328 1.43 14.89 -11.02
CA THR A 328 0.79 16.20 -10.77
C THR A 328 -0.16 16.58 -11.88
N VAL A 329 0.24 16.39 -13.16
CA VAL A 329 -0.64 16.67 -14.31
C VAL A 329 -1.90 15.80 -14.27
N ILE A 330 -1.75 14.48 -14.01
CA ILE A 330 -2.89 13.57 -13.88
C ILE A 330 -3.82 14.03 -12.76
N LEU A 331 -3.28 14.40 -11.60
CA LEU A 331 -4.08 14.84 -10.46
C LEU A 331 -4.75 16.20 -10.67
N VAL A 332 -4.11 17.11 -11.41
CA VAL A 332 -4.73 18.38 -11.84
C VAL A 332 -5.90 18.11 -12.78
N VAL A 333 -5.73 17.23 -13.76
CA VAL A 333 -6.82 16.85 -14.68
C VAL A 333 -7.97 16.21 -13.92
N LEU A 334 -7.68 15.28 -13.01
CA LEU A 334 -8.70 14.65 -12.14
C LEU A 334 -9.41 15.70 -11.26
N CYS A 335 -8.68 16.66 -10.69
CA CYS A 335 -9.24 17.75 -9.91
C CYS A 335 -10.21 18.58 -10.74
N VAL A 336 -9.79 19.04 -11.92
CA VAL A 336 -10.60 19.87 -12.82
C VAL A 336 -11.87 19.14 -13.26
N ILE A 337 -11.78 17.85 -13.57
CA ILE A 337 -12.93 17.04 -13.96
C ILE A 337 -13.85 16.78 -12.76
N SER A 338 -13.31 16.42 -11.61
CA SER A 338 -14.12 15.99 -10.45
C SER A 338 -14.77 17.16 -9.69
N LEU A 339 -14.19 18.36 -9.77
CA LEU A 339 -14.66 19.52 -9.01
C LEU A 339 -16.11 19.93 -9.35
N PRO A 340 -16.49 20.07 -10.63
CA PRO A 340 -17.89 20.38 -11.00
C PRO A 340 -18.85 19.22 -10.67
N PHE A 341 -18.39 17.97 -10.73
CA PHE A 341 -19.21 16.79 -10.49
C PHE A 341 -19.18 16.31 -9.02
N SER A 342 -18.60 17.07 -8.11
CA SER A 342 -18.42 16.68 -6.71
C SER A 342 -19.73 16.26 -6.01
N GLY A 343 -20.83 16.98 -6.25
CA GLY A 343 -22.14 16.61 -5.71
C GLY A 343 -22.69 15.31 -6.29
N GLN A 344 -22.52 15.09 -7.59
CA GLN A 344 -22.95 13.87 -8.26
C GLN A 344 -22.13 12.66 -7.82
N ILE A 345 -20.82 12.84 -7.56
CA ILE A 345 -19.94 11.79 -7.03
C ILE A 345 -20.44 11.34 -5.66
N ILE A 346 -20.77 12.26 -4.76
CA ILE A 346 -21.33 11.92 -3.44
C ILE A 346 -22.71 11.25 -3.59
N ALA A 347 -23.59 11.81 -4.44
CA ALA A 347 -24.91 11.27 -4.70
C ALA A 347 -24.89 9.86 -5.33
N LEU A 348 -23.82 9.46 -6.01
CA LEU A 348 -23.66 8.11 -6.53
C LEU A 348 -23.64 7.05 -5.41
N PHE A 349 -23.12 7.42 -4.24
CA PHE A 349 -23.04 6.54 -3.08
C PHE A 349 -24.28 6.63 -2.18
N ARG A 350 -24.91 7.81 -2.07
CA ARG A 350 -26.06 8.04 -1.19
C ARG A 350 -26.95 9.13 -1.81
N ARG A 351 -28.03 8.69 -2.50
CA ARG A 351 -28.97 9.60 -3.18
C ARG A 351 -30.06 10.15 -2.26
N ASP A 352 -30.40 9.38 -1.22
CA ASP A 352 -31.61 9.60 -0.42
C ASP A 352 -31.42 10.57 0.75
N ASP A 353 -30.17 11.07 0.98
CA ASP A 353 -29.87 11.94 2.12
C ASP A 353 -29.23 13.26 1.63
N PRO A 354 -30.03 14.35 1.56
CA PRO A 354 -29.54 15.65 1.16
C PRO A 354 -28.42 16.20 2.05
N GLN A 355 -28.46 15.88 3.35
CA GLN A 355 -27.46 16.34 4.32
C GLN A 355 -26.09 15.71 4.04
N VAL A 356 -26.05 14.42 3.72
CA VAL A 356 -24.83 13.71 3.32
C VAL A 356 -24.25 14.31 2.03
N ILE A 357 -25.12 14.66 1.07
CA ILE A 357 -24.71 15.27 -0.19
C ILE A 357 -24.09 16.65 0.06
N GLU A 358 -24.72 17.50 0.87
CA GLU A 358 -24.22 18.83 1.18
C GLU A 358 -22.86 18.78 1.88
N ILE A 359 -22.76 18.06 3.00
CA ILE A 359 -21.53 17.93 3.79
C ILE A 359 -20.41 17.31 2.95
N GLY A 360 -20.73 16.21 2.23
CA GLY A 360 -19.76 15.47 1.44
C GLY A 360 -19.26 16.25 0.24
N THR A 361 -20.13 16.99 -0.44
CA THR A 361 -19.77 17.82 -1.60
C THR A 361 -18.77 18.90 -1.19
N PHE A 362 -19.03 19.58 -0.10
CA PHE A 362 -18.13 20.62 0.38
C PHE A 362 -16.77 20.04 0.81
N ALA A 363 -16.78 18.95 1.60
CA ALA A 363 -15.56 18.26 2.01
C ALA A 363 -14.75 17.75 0.81
N LEU A 364 -15.41 17.15 -0.18
CA LEU A 364 -14.78 16.65 -1.39
C LEU A 364 -14.15 17.79 -2.20
N ARG A 365 -14.83 18.91 -2.37
CA ARG A 365 -14.28 20.08 -3.05
C ARG A 365 -13.01 20.60 -2.40
N LEU A 366 -13.00 20.74 -1.09
CA LEU A 366 -11.80 21.15 -0.35
C LEU A 366 -10.64 20.18 -0.55
N GLN A 367 -10.92 18.88 -0.53
CA GLN A 367 -9.89 17.86 -0.72
C GLN A 367 -9.38 17.81 -2.16
N LEU A 368 -10.25 18.04 -3.16
CA LEU A 368 -9.86 18.11 -4.56
C LEU A 368 -8.92 19.29 -4.84
N LEU A 369 -9.06 20.41 -4.17
CA LEU A 369 -8.15 21.55 -4.32
C LEU A 369 -6.72 21.25 -3.91
N THR A 370 -6.53 20.35 -2.93
CA THR A 370 -5.19 19.92 -2.48
C THR A 370 -4.71 18.65 -3.18
N LEU A 371 -5.55 18.01 -3.99
CA LEU A 371 -5.21 16.78 -4.70
C LEU A 371 -3.92 16.87 -5.53
N PRO A 372 -3.64 17.96 -6.29
CA PRO A 372 -2.39 18.09 -7.03
C PRO A 372 -1.14 17.99 -6.18
N LEU A 373 -1.20 18.37 -4.90
CA LEU A 373 -0.09 18.32 -3.96
C LEU A 373 0.34 16.89 -3.61
N TRP A 374 -0.62 15.93 -3.67
CA TRP A 374 -0.36 14.52 -3.37
C TRP A 374 0.68 13.91 -4.31
N GLY A 375 0.74 14.38 -5.56
CA GLY A 375 1.74 13.91 -6.52
C GLY A 375 3.15 14.14 -6.01
N TYR A 376 3.47 15.36 -5.60
CA TYR A 376 4.78 15.70 -5.07
C TYR A 376 5.07 14.97 -3.75
N ILE A 377 4.13 14.99 -2.80
CA ILE A 377 4.27 14.35 -1.47
C ILE A 377 4.56 12.85 -1.62
N THR A 378 3.78 12.15 -2.42
CA THR A 378 3.93 10.70 -2.61
C THR A 378 5.24 10.37 -3.32
N MET A 379 5.60 11.15 -4.35
CA MET A 379 6.87 10.93 -5.05
C MET A 379 8.07 11.20 -4.15
N CYS A 380 8.02 12.20 -3.26
CA CYS A 380 9.07 12.43 -2.25
C CYS A 380 9.23 11.23 -1.30
N ASN A 381 8.12 10.65 -0.83
CA ASN A 381 8.13 9.47 0.02
C ASN A 381 8.73 8.25 -0.69
N MET A 382 8.25 7.93 -1.90
CA MET A 382 8.72 6.80 -2.68
C MET A 382 10.19 6.95 -3.10
N PHE A 383 10.60 8.17 -3.42
CA PHE A 383 11.97 8.50 -3.75
C PHE A 383 12.92 8.28 -2.57
N THR A 384 12.64 8.89 -1.43
CA THR A 384 13.49 8.78 -0.23
C THR A 384 13.61 7.33 0.24
N GLN A 385 12.55 6.54 0.11
CA GLN A 385 12.55 5.11 0.40
C GLN A 385 13.42 4.34 -0.61
N ALA A 386 13.31 4.61 -1.91
CA ALA A 386 14.07 3.91 -2.95
C ALA A 386 15.59 4.17 -2.88
N ILE A 387 16.01 5.37 -2.47
CA ILE A 387 17.44 5.69 -2.28
C ILE A 387 17.97 5.28 -0.88
N GLY A 388 17.12 4.70 -0.02
CA GLY A 388 17.53 4.17 1.28
C GLY A 388 17.65 5.20 2.41
N TYR A 389 16.98 6.34 2.33
CA TYR A 389 16.93 7.35 3.38
C TYR A 389 15.77 7.10 4.36
N GLY A 390 15.84 5.99 5.09
CA GLY A 390 14.78 5.46 5.93
C GLY A 390 14.18 6.47 6.92
N VAL A 391 15.00 7.21 7.68
CA VAL A 391 14.49 8.24 8.63
C VAL A 391 13.70 9.32 7.91
N ARG A 392 14.26 9.88 6.83
CA ARG A 392 13.57 10.94 6.06
C ARG A 392 12.29 10.42 5.42
N SER A 393 12.31 9.20 4.89
CA SER A 393 11.15 8.54 4.36
C SER A 393 10.08 8.31 5.44
N THR A 394 10.48 7.91 6.66
CA THR A 394 9.56 7.76 7.80
C THR A 394 8.88 9.07 8.16
N ILE A 395 9.65 10.16 8.27
CA ILE A 395 9.09 11.47 8.57
C ILE A 395 8.07 11.89 7.50
N ILE A 396 8.41 11.76 6.21
CA ILE A 396 7.50 12.13 5.12
C ILE A 396 6.26 11.22 5.10
N SER A 397 6.43 9.90 5.30
CA SER A 397 5.32 8.94 5.25
C SER A 397 4.32 9.12 6.39
N THR A 398 4.81 9.55 7.57
CA THR A 398 3.98 9.77 8.75
C THR A 398 3.45 11.20 8.85
N ALA A 399 4.06 12.15 8.15
CA ALA A 399 3.73 13.58 8.24
C ALA A 399 2.26 13.84 7.85
N ARG A 400 1.84 13.32 6.72
CA ARG A 400 0.53 13.62 6.14
C ARG A 400 -0.62 13.14 7.02
N GLN A 401 -0.59 11.88 7.43
CA GLN A 401 -1.67 11.25 8.19
C GLN A 401 -1.47 11.37 9.72
N GLY A 402 -0.22 11.47 10.18
CA GLY A 402 0.11 11.50 11.61
C GLY A 402 0.41 12.89 12.12
N ILE A 403 1.58 13.43 11.73
CA ILE A 403 2.14 14.64 12.36
C ILE A 403 1.24 15.85 12.17
N PHE A 404 0.58 15.98 11.02
CA PHE A 404 -0.27 17.14 10.74
C PHE A 404 -1.77 16.84 10.84
N LEU A 405 -2.25 15.69 10.35
CA LEU A 405 -3.70 15.41 10.35
C LEU A 405 -4.23 15.12 11.76
N ILE A 406 -3.53 14.32 12.56
CA ILE A 406 -4.03 13.98 13.91
C ILE A 406 -4.19 15.22 14.78
N PRO A 407 -3.20 16.12 14.92
CA PRO A 407 -3.41 17.37 15.66
C PRO A 407 -4.52 18.26 15.08
N ALA A 408 -4.61 18.34 13.73
CA ALA A 408 -5.66 19.10 13.08
C ALA A 408 -7.06 18.57 13.44
N LEU A 409 -7.27 17.25 13.43
CA LEU A 409 -8.52 16.60 13.81
C LEU A 409 -8.87 16.76 15.30
N LEU A 410 -7.89 16.95 16.16
CA LEU A 410 -8.11 17.18 17.59
C LEU A 410 -8.42 18.66 17.92
N ILE A 411 -7.85 19.59 17.14
CA ILE A 411 -7.92 21.03 17.44
C ILE A 411 -9.01 21.72 16.61
N PHE A 412 -9.05 21.52 15.29
CA PHE A 412 -9.92 22.27 14.39
C PHE A 412 -11.42 22.04 14.62
N PRO A 413 -11.90 20.84 14.93
CA PRO A 413 -13.32 20.62 15.24
C PRO A 413 -13.79 21.40 16.47
N ARG A 414 -12.89 21.64 17.44
CA ARG A 414 -13.20 22.42 18.64
C ARG A 414 -13.33 23.91 18.36
N ILE A 415 -12.68 24.43 17.31
CA ILE A 415 -12.67 25.86 16.95
C ILE A 415 -13.70 26.16 15.87
N PHE A 416 -13.76 25.30 14.84
CA PHE A 416 -14.54 25.54 13.62
C PHE A 416 -15.71 24.56 13.43
N GLY A 417 -15.98 23.69 14.42
CA GLY A 417 -17.06 22.73 14.30
C GLY A 417 -16.84 21.74 13.14
N LEU A 418 -17.90 21.41 12.42
CA LEU A 418 -17.86 20.48 11.27
C LEU A 418 -16.88 20.93 10.18
N LEU A 419 -16.80 22.25 9.92
CA LEU A 419 -15.82 22.82 9.00
C LEU A 419 -14.39 22.43 9.38
N GLY A 420 -14.09 22.36 10.69
CA GLY A 420 -12.77 21.93 11.18
C GLY A 420 -12.39 20.54 10.73
N ILE A 421 -13.35 19.60 10.65
CA ILE A 421 -13.11 18.25 10.14
C ILE A 421 -12.81 18.29 8.64
N GLN A 422 -13.61 19.04 7.89
CA GLN A 422 -13.52 19.15 6.43
C GLN A 422 -12.21 19.78 5.95
N ILE A 423 -11.66 20.76 6.71
CA ILE A 423 -10.39 21.42 6.37
C ILE A 423 -9.16 20.71 6.92
N SER A 424 -9.30 19.77 7.84
CA SER A 424 -8.16 19.10 8.50
C SER A 424 -7.22 18.42 7.51
N GLN A 425 -7.75 17.65 6.56
CA GLN A 425 -6.94 16.97 5.56
C GLN A 425 -6.27 17.94 4.58
N PRO A 426 -6.97 18.93 3.99
CA PRO A 426 -6.34 19.97 3.17
C PRO A 426 -5.18 20.71 3.86
N VAL A 427 -5.34 21.08 5.10
CA VAL A 427 -4.28 21.76 5.87
C VAL A 427 -3.10 20.81 6.09
N ALA A 428 -3.35 19.55 6.46
CA ALA A 428 -2.30 18.55 6.60
C ALA A 428 -1.53 18.34 5.30
N ASP A 429 -2.19 18.36 4.15
CA ASP A 429 -1.57 18.23 2.83
C ASP A 429 -0.63 19.41 2.53
N ILE A 430 -1.05 20.65 2.81
CA ILE A 430 -0.24 21.86 2.62
C ILE A 430 0.99 21.85 3.54
N CYS A 431 0.81 21.53 4.81
CA CYS A 431 1.92 21.44 5.76
C CYS A 431 2.92 20.35 5.37
N THR A 432 2.41 19.20 4.90
CA THR A 432 3.26 18.11 4.43
C THR A 432 4.03 18.50 3.17
N LEU A 433 3.41 19.23 2.24
CA LEU A 433 4.11 19.76 1.06
C LEU A 433 5.28 20.65 1.45
N ALA A 434 5.08 21.59 2.38
CA ALA A 434 6.13 22.48 2.87
C ALA A 434 7.29 21.68 3.47
N LEU A 435 6.99 20.67 4.30
CA LEU A 435 7.98 19.76 4.86
C LEU A 435 8.75 19.01 3.76
N CYS A 436 8.03 18.45 2.76
CA CYS A 436 8.63 17.74 1.65
C CYS A 436 9.58 18.64 0.84
N ILE A 437 9.20 19.88 0.53
CA ILE A 437 10.05 20.84 -0.18
C ILE A 437 11.33 21.11 0.61
N ALA A 438 11.22 21.37 1.92
CA ALA A 438 12.37 21.61 2.79
C ALA A 438 13.33 20.43 2.82
N MET A 439 12.82 19.19 3.00
CA MET A 439 13.65 17.99 3.08
C MET A 439 14.27 17.60 1.74
N MET A 440 13.50 17.72 0.64
CA MET A 440 13.97 17.34 -0.69
C MET A 440 15.01 18.29 -1.25
N SER A 441 14.96 19.59 -0.92
CA SER A 441 15.95 20.56 -1.38
C SER A 441 17.38 20.16 -1.00
N GLY A 442 17.59 19.68 0.23
CA GLY A 442 18.88 19.18 0.70
C GLY A 442 19.33 17.90 -0.01
N ILE A 443 18.40 16.94 -0.20
CA ILE A 443 18.71 15.67 -0.88
C ILE A 443 19.10 15.90 -2.34
N LEU A 444 18.32 16.70 -3.05
CA LEU A 444 18.57 16.99 -4.48
C LEU A 444 19.89 17.74 -4.68
N ARG A 445 20.27 18.66 -3.76
CA ARG A 445 21.59 19.31 -3.78
C ARG A 445 22.72 18.30 -3.57
N GLN A 446 22.59 17.38 -2.62
CA GLN A 446 23.57 16.31 -2.38
C GLN A 446 23.75 15.41 -3.60
N LEU A 447 22.65 15.03 -4.27
CA LEU A 447 22.71 14.21 -5.49
C LEU A 447 23.39 14.97 -6.64
N LYS A 448 23.11 16.28 -6.79
CA LYS A 448 23.78 17.11 -7.80
C LYS A 448 25.28 17.21 -7.55
N ALA A 449 25.69 17.35 -6.30
CA ALA A 449 27.12 17.38 -5.94
C ALA A 449 27.81 16.04 -6.22
N ARG A 450 27.14 14.90 -5.92
CA ARG A 450 27.68 13.57 -6.23
C ARG A 450 27.77 13.31 -7.74
N GLU A 451 26.82 13.80 -8.51
CA GLU A 451 26.84 13.73 -9.98
C GLU A 451 28.05 14.48 -10.54
N ALA A 452 28.33 15.68 -10.03
CA ALA A 452 29.48 16.49 -10.44
C ALA A 452 30.86 15.86 -10.08
N ASN A 453 30.88 15.05 -9.03
CA ASN A 453 32.12 14.35 -8.60
C ASN A 453 32.34 13.00 -9.27
N ALA A 454 31.31 12.46 -9.97
CA ALA A 454 31.35 11.16 -10.64
C ALA A 454 31.58 11.26 -12.17
N GLY A 455 31.46 12.47 -12.76
CA GLY A 455 31.80 12.78 -14.16
C GLY A 455 33.11 13.49 -14.24
#